data_9665d139225572fb39efa059790723ea
#
_entry.id   9665d139225572fb39efa059790723ea
#
_cell.length_a   1.000
_cell.length_b   1.000
_cell.length_c   1.000
_cell.angle_alpha   90.00
_cell.angle_beta   90.00
_cell.angle_gamma   90.00
#
_symmetry.space_group_name_H-M   'P 1'
#
loop_
_entity.id
_entity.type
_entity.pdbx_description
1 polymer ?
#
loop_
_entity_poly.entity_id
_entity_poly.type
_entity_poly.pdbx_seq_one_letter_code
_entity_poly.pdbx_strand_id
1 'polypeptide(L)'
;MTKAYLEASEVERLERVAANLRDRLLVRLLFRLGCRISEALGLKVEDIDLTRSTITIQHLKSRLKLSCIECKQRLGRSHTFCPKCGSKVEKAQAEQQERRRQRVLPVDNDTLGMLKEYIERGGPVSREGKLFIFGINRHRGWQIVHACAEKAGLPKLVNPETGRVHNVSPHRLRDCFAVMAVQRDDSTDGIRMLQEWLGHANIGTTMRYRKVAGQELKDWYERLWPRKEGDNG
;
A
#
# COMPACT_ATOMS: atom_id res chain seq x y z
N MET A 1 21.52 -14.85 -2.92
CA MET A 1 21.54 -13.38 -2.86
C MET A 1 20.40 -12.88 -2.00
N THR A 2 20.66 -12.06 -1.02
CA THR A 2 19.64 -11.41 -0.19
C THR A 2 19.04 -10.25 -0.96
N LYS A 3 17.72 -10.22 -1.11
CA LYS A 3 16.97 -9.27 -1.94
C LYS A 3 16.05 -8.43 -1.04
N ALA A 4 15.96 -7.13 -1.30
CA ALA A 4 15.11 -6.22 -0.52
C ALA A 4 13.67 -6.16 -1.04
N TYR A 5 13.49 -6.22 -2.36
CA TYR A 5 12.20 -6.09 -3.05
C TYR A 5 12.09 -7.10 -4.18
N LEU A 6 10.85 -7.45 -4.52
CA LEU A 6 10.57 -8.27 -5.70
C LEU A 6 10.61 -7.41 -6.97
N GLU A 7 11.03 -8.00 -8.05
CA GLU A 7 10.90 -7.44 -9.40
C GLU A 7 9.51 -7.70 -9.98
N ALA A 8 9.14 -6.94 -11.01
CA ALA A 8 7.86 -7.10 -11.69
C ALA A 8 7.64 -8.53 -12.18
N SER A 9 8.66 -9.15 -12.79
CA SER A 9 8.64 -10.55 -13.27
C SER A 9 8.38 -11.58 -12.17
N GLU A 10 8.85 -11.31 -10.95
CA GLU A 10 8.60 -12.17 -9.79
C GLU A 10 7.18 -12.04 -9.29
N VAL A 11 6.61 -10.82 -9.32
CA VAL A 11 5.21 -10.60 -8.99
C VAL A 11 4.30 -11.26 -10.04
N GLU A 12 4.66 -11.23 -11.31
CA GLU A 12 3.94 -11.95 -12.36
C GLU A 12 3.96 -13.48 -12.13
N ARG A 13 5.09 -14.04 -11.66
CA ARG A 13 5.14 -15.45 -11.25
C ARG A 13 4.20 -15.72 -10.08
N LEU A 14 4.14 -14.80 -9.12
CA LEU A 14 3.26 -14.89 -7.95
C LEU A 14 1.78 -14.86 -8.37
N GLU A 15 1.41 -14.02 -9.34
CA GLU A 15 0.06 -14.01 -9.94
C GLU A 15 -0.28 -15.32 -10.65
N ARG A 16 0.66 -15.89 -11.41
CA ARG A 16 0.43 -17.13 -12.19
C ARG A 16 0.17 -18.37 -11.35
N VAL A 17 0.76 -18.46 -10.16
CA VAL A 17 0.60 -19.62 -9.26
C VAL A 17 -0.62 -19.49 -8.34
N ALA A 18 -1.36 -18.39 -8.42
CA ALA A 18 -2.58 -18.20 -7.64
C ALA A 18 -3.63 -19.26 -7.99
N ALA A 19 -4.30 -19.80 -6.96
CA ALA A 19 -5.17 -20.95 -7.09
C ALA A 19 -6.46 -20.70 -7.91
N ASN A 20 -6.90 -19.46 -7.97
CA ASN A 20 -8.14 -19.04 -8.63
C ASN A 20 -8.10 -17.55 -9.02
N LEU A 21 -9.10 -17.11 -9.79
CA LEU A 21 -9.20 -15.75 -10.29
C LEU A 21 -9.24 -14.70 -9.16
N ARG A 22 -9.96 -14.97 -8.05
CA ARG A 22 -10.02 -14.08 -6.88
C ARG A 22 -8.63 -13.83 -6.30
N ASP A 23 -7.88 -14.89 -6.07
CA ASP A 23 -6.57 -14.82 -5.42
C ASP A 23 -5.55 -14.13 -6.34
N ARG A 24 -5.61 -14.42 -7.64
CA ARG A 24 -4.82 -13.75 -8.67
C ARG A 24 -5.13 -12.25 -8.72
N LEU A 25 -6.42 -11.89 -8.73
CA LEU A 25 -6.87 -10.51 -8.75
C LEU A 25 -6.43 -9.75 -7.49
N LEU A 26 -6.48 -10.39 -6.30
CA LEU A 26 -6.00 -9.80 -5.07
C LEU A 26 -4.51 -9.45 -5.16
N VAL A 27 -3.66 -10.39 -5.59
CA VAL A 27 -2.22 -10.15 -5.76
C VAL A 27 -1.98 -9.01 -6.73
N ARG A 28 -2.67 -9.01 -7.88
CA ARG A 28 -2.56 -7.99 -8.91
C ARG A 28 -2.91 -6.59 -8.40
N LEU A 29 -4.04 -6.44 -7.71
CA LEU A 29 -4.44 -5.15 -7.16
C LEU A 29 -3.49 -4.63 -6.08
N LEU A 30 -2.98 -5.52 -5.22
CA LEU A 30 -1.99 -5.14 -4.20
C LEU A 30 -0.71 -4.60 -4.82
N PHE A 31 -0.26 -5.16 -5.94
CA PHE A 31 0.94 -4.72 -6.64
C PHE A 31 0.65 -3.54 -7.58
N ARG A 32 -0.26 -3.70 -8.56
CA ARG A 32 -0.49 -2.70 -9.62
C ARG A 32 -1.02 -1.36 -9.09
N LEU A 33 -1.85 -1.39 -8.04
CA LEU A 33 -2.36 -0.18 -7.40
C LEU A 33 -1.56 0.22 -6.15
N GLY A 34 -0.65 -0.62 -5.69
CA GLY A 34 0.09 -0.36 -4.46
C GLY A 34 -0.83 -0.11 -3.25
N CYS A 35 -2.05 -0.65 -3.26
CA CYS A 35 -3.03 -0.41 -2.19
C CYS A 35 -2.71 -1.24 -0.93
N ARG A 36 -3.23 -0.80 0.22
CA ARG A 36 -3.16 -1.60 1.45
C ARG A 36 -4.12 -2.77 1.36
N ILE A 37 -3.81 -3.89 2.02
CA ILE A 37 -4.71 -5.06 2.07
C ILE A 37 -6.13 -4.69 2.51
N SER A 38 -6.28 -3.80 3.50
CA SER A 38 -7.60 -3.34 3.94
C SER A 38 -8.33 -2.51 2.90
N GLU A 39 -7.61 -1.74 2.09
CA GLU A 39 -8.15 -0.95 0.98
C GLU A 39 -8.63 -1.89 -0.14
N ALA A 40 -7.81 -2.89 -0.53
CA ALA A 40 -8.20 -3.89 -1.51
C ALA A 40 -9.45 -4.68 -1.07
N LEU A 41 -9.47 -5.16 0.19
CA LEU A 41 -10.60 -5.92 0.72
C LEU A 41 -11.87 -5.09 0.97
N GLY A 42 -11.72 -3.78 1.06
CA GLY A 42 -12.84 -2.83 1.15
C GLY A 42 -13.40 -2.40 -0.20
N LEU A 43 -12.81 -2.83 -1.32
CA LEU A 43 -13.23 -2.47 -2.66
C LEU A 43 -14.59 -3.08 -2.99
N LYS A 44 -15.49 -2.25 -3.53
CA LYS A 44 -16.82 -2.65 -3.94
C LYS A 44 -16.96 -2.57 -5.46
N VAL A 45 -18.00 -3.21 -5.99
CA VAL A 45 -18.32 -3.13 -7.42
C VAL A 45 -18.59 -1.68 -7.84
N GLU A 46 -19.30 -0.92 -7.00
CA GLU A 46 -19.61 0.51 -7.23
C GLU A 46 -18.37 1.44 -7.27
N ASP A 47 -17.23 0.99 -6.72
CA ASP A 47 -15.97 1.75 -6.72
C ASP A 47 -15.20 1.60 -8.06
N ILE A 48 -15.68 0.75 -8.99
CA ILE A 48 -15.02 0.45 -10.26
C ILE A 48 -15.78 1.13 -11.40
N ASP A 49 -15.11 2.04 -12.10
CA ASP A 49 -15.62 2.66 -13.33
C ASP A 49 -14.96 2.00 -14.55
N LEU A 50 -15.68 1.07 -15.17
CA LEU A 50 -15.19 0.35 -16.36
C LEU A 50 -15.08 1.27 -17.58
N THR A 51 -15.88 2.34 -17.65
CA THR A 51 -15.89 3.28 -18.79
C THR A 51 -14.67 4.19 -18.75
N ARG A 52 -14.33 4.70 -17.55
CA ARG A 52 -13.18 5.58 -17.34
C ARG A 52 -11.90 4.84 -17.02
N SER A 53 -11.94 3.52 -16.92
CA SER A 53 -10.81 2.70 -16.51
C SER A 53 -10.20 3.15 -15.17
N THR A 54 -11.05 3.39 -14.17
CA THR A 54 -10.61 3.86 -12.86
C THR A 54 -11.18 3.06 -11.70
N ILE A 55 -10.46 3.06 -10.59
CA ILE A 55 -10.91 2.49 -9.31
C ILE A 55 -10.82 3.54 -8.22
N THR A 56 -11.89 3.70 -7.45
CA THR A 56 -11.92 4.57 -6.28
C THR A 56 -11.49 3.81 -5.03
N ILE A 57 -10.30 4.12 -4.51
CA ILE A 57 -9.79 3.53 -3.26
C ILE A 57 -10.20 4.39 -2.07
N GLN A 58 -10.95 3.81 -1.15
CA GLN A 58 -11.37 4.47 0.09
C GLN A 58 -10.36 4.21 1.22
N HIS A 59 -9.87 5.27 1.85
CA HIS A 59 -8.98 5.16 2.99
C HIS A 59 -9.76 5.04 4.29
N LEU A 60 -9.83 3.82 4.85
CA LEU A 60 -10.67 3.48 6.01
C LEU A 60 -10.00 3.74 7.38
N LYS A 61 -9.05 4.66 7.50
CA LYS A 61 -8.51 5.02 8.83
C LYS A 61 -9.39 6.08 9.51
N SER A 62 -10.38 5.63 10.28
CA SER A 62 -10.96 6.44 11.34
C SER A 62 -9.99 6.49 12.54
N ARG A 63 -9.50 7.67 12.90
CA ARG A 63 -8.78 7.87 14.16
C ARG A 63 -9.77 8.42 15.17
N LEU A 64 -10.15 7.61 16.15
CA LEU A 64 -10.86 8.09 17.32
C LEU A 64 -9.92 9.04 18.07
N LYS A 65 -10.28 10.32 18.14
CA LYS A 65 -9.62 11.28 19.03
C LYS A 65 -10.46 11.38 20.28
N LEU A 66 -9.90 10.97 21.40
CA LEU A 66 -10.50 11.17 22.70
C LEU A 66 -10.04 12.51 23.25
N SER A 67 -10.95 13.34 23.76
CA SER A 67 -10.64 14.62 24.40
C SER A 67 -11.42 14.78 25.70
N CYS A 68 -10.81 15.46 26.66
CA CYS A 68 -11.47 15.84 27.92
C CYS A 68 -12.65 16.77 27.65
N ILE A 69 -13.77 16.54 28.29
CA ILE A 69 -14.99 17.37 28.14
C ILE A 69 -14.73 18.78 28.66
N GLU A 70 -14.02 18.90 29.79
CA GLU A 70 -13.80 20.17 30.47
C GLU A 70 -12.76 21.05 29.76
N CYS A 71 -11.57 20.52 29.51
CA CYS A 71 -10.44 21.33 29.03
C CYS A 71 -10.00 21.02 27.61
N LYS A 72 -10.69 20.13 26.88
CA LYS A 72 -10.39 19.69 25.50
C LYS A 72 -9.00 19.04 25.32
N GLN A 73 -8.29 18.75 26.42
CA GLN A 73 -7.00 18.06 26.37
C GLN A 73 -7.16 16.68 25.71
N ARG A 74 -6.24 16.35 24.82
CA ARG A 74 -6.21 15.02 24.17
C ARG A 74 -5.96 13.93 25.22
N LEU A 75 -6.78 12.88 25.18
CA LEU A 75 -6.72 11.74 26.08
C LEU A 75 -6.23 10.50 25.37
N GLY A 76 -5.47 9.67 26.07
CA GLY A 76 -5.18 8.29 25.67
C GLY A 76 -6.31 7.35 26.14
N ARG A 77 -6.39 6.16 25.54
CA ARG A 77 -7.41 5.14 25.90
C ARG A 77 -7.34 4.65 27.34
N SER A 78 -6.16 4.76 27.97
CA SER A 78 -5.89 4.33 29.35
C SER A 78 -6.04 5.41 30.41
N HIS A 79 -6.37 6.66 30.03
CA HIS A 79 -6.50 7.73 31.00
C HIS A 79 -7.80 7.60 31.79
N THR A 80 -7.70 7.44 33.09
CA THR A 80 -8.82 7.48 34.04
C THR A 80 -9.07 8.90 34.55
N PHE A 81 -8.05 9.77 34.51
CA PHE A 81 -8.11 11.19 34.83
C PHE A 81 -7.45 12.00 33.75
N CYS A 82 -7.94 13.23 33.53
CA CYS A 82 -7.34 14.15 32.58
C CYS A 82 -5.97 14.65 33.08
N PRO A 83 -4.88 14.51 32.31
CA PRO A 83 -3.56 14.93 32.75
C PRO A 83 -3.41 16.46 32.86
N LYS A 84 -4.37 17.25 32.34
CA LYS A 84 -4.31 18.70 32.40
C LYS A 84 -5.18 19.29 33.51
N CYS A 85 -6.42 18.86 33.66
CA CYS A 85 -7.36 19.45 34.61
C CYS A 85 -7.75 18.50 35.77
N GLY A 86 -7.25 17.27 35.80
CA GLY A 86 -7.55 16.30 36.86
C GLY A 86 -8.96 15.71 36.83
N SER A 87 -9.84 16.16 35.93
CA SER A 87 -11.22 15.66 35.85
C SER A 87 -11.25 14.17 35.55
N LYS A 88 -12.14 13.44 36.21
CA LYS A 88 -12.34 11.99 35.96
C LYS A 88 -12.90 11.77 34.57
N VAL A 89 -12.30 10.81 33.83
CA VAL A 89 -12.66 10.52 32.44
C VAL A 89 -13.77 9.45 32.43
N GLU A 90 -14.99 9.82 32.82
CA GLU A 90 -16.15 8.92 32.78
C GLU A 90 -16.81 8.86 31.41
N LYS A 91 -16.79 10.00 30.68
CA LYS A 91 -17.31 10.12 29.30
C LYS A 91 -16.32 10.93 28.48
N ALA A 92 -15.37 10.26 27.81
CA ALA A 92 -14.52 10.91 26.84
C ALA A 92 -15.34 11.30 25.61
N GLN A 93 -15.25 12.55 25.18
CA GLN A 93 -15.82 12.99 23.90
C GLN A 93 -15.02 12.33 22.78
N ALA A 94 -15.62 11.38 22.08
CA ALA A 94 -15.02 10.74 20.93
C ALA A 94 -15.32 11.56 19.68
N GLU A 95 -14.35 12.34 19.22
CA GLU A 95 -14.37 12.91 17.88
C GLU A 95 -13.91 11.86 16.89
N GLN A 96 -14.83 11.30 16.13
CA GLN A 96 -14.50 10.44 15.01
C GLN A 96 -14.12 11.31 13.82
N GLN A 97 -12.84 11.61 13.68
CA GLN A 97 -12.35 12.31 12.52
C GLN A 97 -12.24 11.30 11.37
N GLU A 98 -13.34 11.07 10.67
CA GLU A 98 -13.33 10.35 9.40
C GLU A 98 -12.61 11.20 8.34
N ARG A 99 -11.31 11.06 8.24
CA ARG A 99 -10.58 11.48 7.05
C ARG A 99 -10.81 10.43 5.97
N ARG A 100 -11.96 10.47 5.33
CA ARG A 100 -12.21 9.72 4.10
C ARG A 100 -11.43 10.38 2.98
N ARG A 101 -10.17 10.00 2.83
CA ARG A 101 -9.42 10.33 1.62
C ARG A 101 -9.78 9.28 0.59
N GLN A 102 -10.51 9.69 -0.42
CA GLN A 102 -10.72 8.89 -1.62
C GLN A 102 -9.60 9.19 -2.60
N ARG A 103 -9.15 8.17 -3.31
CA ARG A 103 -8.20 8.28 -4.41
C ARG A 103 -8.82 7.59 -5.61
N VAL A 104 -8.91 8.29 -6.72
CA VAL A 104 -9.30 7.70 -8.00
C VAL A 104 -8.01 7.34 -8.74
N LEU A 105 -7.80 6.06 -8.97
CA LEU A 105 -6.59 5.54 -9.59
C LEU A 105 -6.92 4.96 -10.96
N PRO A 106 -6.17 5.30 -12.01
CA PRO A 106 -6.27 4.64 -13.31
C PRO A 106 -5.83 3.17 -13.19
N VAL A 107 -6.45 2.33 -14.01
CA VAL A 107 -6.20 0.88 -14.03
C VAL A 107 -5.95 0.42 -15.45
N ASP A 108 -4.98 -0.48 -15.62
CA ASP A 108 -4.67 -1.08 -16.91
C ASP A 108 -5.80 -2.00 -17.41
N ASN A 109 -5.89 -2.15 -18.73
CA ASN A 109 -6.95 -2.91 -19.40
C ASN A 109 -6.99 -4.39 -18.96
N ASP A 110 -5.84 -5.02 -18.70
CA ASP A 110 -5.79 -6.41 -18.27
C ASP A 110 -6.39 -6.58 -16.87
N THR A 111 -6.08 -5.64 -15.96
CA THR A 111 -6.66 -5.65 -14.61
C THR A 111 -8.17 -5.41 -14.65
N LEU A 112 -8.63 -4.49 -15.51
CA LEU A 112 -10.06 -4.26 -15.72
C LEU A 112 -10.76 -5.47 -16.32
N GLY A 113 -10.16 -6.10 -17.32
CA GLY A 113 -10.67 -7.33 -17.92
C GLY A 113 -10.86 -8.45 -16.88
N MET A 114 -9.85 -8.63 -16.01
CA MET A 114 -9.94 -9.59 -14.90
C MET A 114 -11.04 -9.24 -13.89
N LEU A 115 -11.20 -7.95 -13.55
CA LEU A 115 -12.26 -7.49 -12.66
C LEU A 115 -13.64 -7.74 -13.27
N LYS A 116 -13.82 -7.39 -14.53
CA LYS A 116 -15.06 -7.63 -15.27
C LYS A 116 -15.41 -9.13 -15.28
N GLU A 117 -14.49 -9.97 -15.68
CA GLU A 117 -14.65 -11.43 -15.68
C GLU A 117 -15.04 -11.97 -14.29
N TYR A 118 -14.35 -11.48 -13.23
CA TYR A 118 -14.64 -11.90 -11.87
C TYR A 118 -16.05 -11.49 -11.41
N ILE A 119 -16.50 -10.28 -11.77
CA ILE A 119 -17.83 -9.77 -11.44
C ILE A 119 -18.90 -10.57 -12.20
N GLU A 120 -18.72 -10.79 -13.51
CA GLU A 120 -19.66 -11.53 -14.36
C GLU A 120 -19.83 -12.99 -13.92
N ARG A 121 -18.78 -13.59 -13.37
CA ARG A 121 -18.82 -14.94 -12.78
C ARG A 121 -19.46 -15.00 -11.39
N GLY A 122 -20.00 -13.90 -10.87
CA GLY A 122 -20.63 -13.86 -9.54
C GLY A 122 -19.64 -13.92 -8.39
N GLY A 123 -18.39 -13.51 -8.59
CA GLY A 123 -17.34 -13.50 -7.57
C GLY A 123 -17.56 -12.55 -6.40
N PRO A 124 -18.16 -11.35 -6.58
CA PRO A 124 -18.43 -10.42 -5.48
C PRO A 124 -19.40 -10.98 -4.45
N VAL A 125 -19.22 -10.56 -3.19
CA VAL A 125 -20.02 -11.02 -2.05
C VAL A 125 -20.83 -9.86 -1.47
N SER A 126 -22.12 -10.08 -1.26
CA SER A 126 -23.02 -9.11 -0.62
C SER A 126 -22.80 -9.06 0.88
N ARG A 127 -22.61 -7.83 1.42
CA ARG A 127 -22.58 -7.53 2.85
C ARG A 127 -23.29 -6.20 3.08
N GLU A 128 -24.25 -6.18 3.97
CA GLU A 128 -25.01 -4.95 4.32
C GLU A 128 -25.55 -4.21 3.10
N GLY A 129 -26.07 -4.94 2.10
CA GLY A 129 -26.62 -4.38 0.88
C GLY A 129 -25.58 -3.85 -0.13
N LYS A 130 -24.28 -4.07 0.09
CA LYS A 130 -23.19 -3.66 -0.80
C LYS A 130 -22.45 -4.88 -1.34
N LEU A 131 -22.04 -4.82 -2.61
CA LEU A 131 -21.26 -5.89 -3.26
C LEU A 131 -19.77 -5.60 -3.13
N PHE A 132 -19.07 -6.39 -2.31
CA PHE A 132 -17.63 -6.33 -2.15
C PHE A 132 -16.94 -7.28 -3.12
N ILE A 133 -15.85 -6.82 -3.75
CA ILE A 133 -15.05 -7.66 -4.66
C ILE A 133 -14.50 -8.88 -3.94
N PHE A 134 -14.03 -8.73 -2.70
CA PHE A 134 -13.43 -9.81 -1.93
C PHE A 134 -14.26 -10.20 -0.70
N GLY A 135 -14.72 -11.47 -0.67
CA GLY A 135 -15.44 -12.06 0.46
C GLY A 135 -14.54 -12.62 1.58
N ILE A 136 -13.30 -12.13 1.71
CA ILE A 136 -12.31 -12.66 2.65
C ILE A 136 -11.85 -11.60 3.66
N ASN A 137 -11.29 -12.06 4.79
CA ASN A 137 -10.71 -11.19 5.78
C ASN A 137 -9.22 -10.92 5.53
N ARG A 138 -8.64 -9.99 6.30
CA ARG A 138 -7.24 -9.58 6.17
C ARG A 138 -6.25 -10.74 6.40
N HIS A 139 -6.53 -11.62 7.35
CA HIS A 139 -5.68 -12.77 7.64
C HIS A 139 -5.63 -13.73 6.44
N ARG A 140 -6.82 -14.03 5.86
CA ARG A 140 -6.89 -14.87 4.66
C ARG A 140 -6.16 -14.25 3.46
N GLY A 141 -6.29 -12.94 3.25
CA GLY A 141 -5.55 -12.23 2.22
C GLY A 141 -4.03 -12.33 2.40
N TRP A 142 -3.54 -12.27 3.65
CA TRP A 142 -2.14 -12.48 3.96
C TRP A 142 -1.70 -13.92 3.64
N GLN A 143 -2.49 -14.93 4.03
CA GLN A 143 -2.20 -16.34 3.73
C GLN A 143 -2.12 -16.61 2.23
N ILE A 144 -3.02 -16.02 1.42
CA ILE A 144 -3.01 -16.15 -0.04
C ILE A 144 -1.69 -15.65 -0.63
N VAL A 145 -1.27 -14.44 -0.28
CA VAL A 145 -0.01 -13.86 -0.79
C VAL A 145 1.19 -14.72 -0.37
N HIS A 146 1.20 -15.18 0.88
CA HIS A 146 2.29 -16.02 1.39
C HIS A 146 2.35 -17.37 0.66
N ALA A 147 1.23 -18.08 0.51
CA ALA A 147 1.15 -19.35 -0.19
C ALA A 147 1.53 -19.22 -1.68
N CYS A 148 1.13 -18.11 -2.34
CA CYS A 148 1.56 -17.83 -3.71
C CYS A 148 3.08 -17.62 -3.78
N ALA A 149 3.67 -16.93 -2.80
CA ALA A 149 5.12 -16.70 -2.77
C ALA A 149 5.91 -18.00 -2.59
N GLU A 150 5.45 -18.89 -1.71
CA GLU A 150 6.04 -20.22 -1.52
C GLU A 150 5.95 -21.08 -2.80
N LYS A 151 4.77 -21.15 -3.43
CA LYS A 151 4.56 -21.86 -4.69
C LYS A 151 5.40 -21.31 -5.84
N ALA A 152 5.62 -20.00 -5.89
CA ALA A 152 6.44 -19.35 -6.90
C ALA A 152 7.95 -19.48 -6.62
N GLY A 153 8.35 -20.12 -5.51
CA GLY A 153 9.74 -20.24 -5.10
C GLY A 153 10.42 -18.89 -4.84
N LEU A 154 9.66 -17.90 -4.33
CA LEU A 154 10.23 -16.57 -4.11
C LEU A 154 11.05 -16.53 -2.81
N PRO A 155 12.19 -15.84 -2.81
CA PRO A 155 13.04 -15.73 -1.63
C PRO A 155 12.38 -14.86 -0.55
N LYS A 156 12.82 -15.04 0.69
CA LYS A 156 12.54 -14.08 1.76
C LYS A 156 13.22 -12.74 1.46
N LEU A 157 12.57 -11.66 1.85
CA LEU A 157 13.05 -10.30 1.61
C LEU A 157 13.78 -9.77 2.84
N VAL A 158 14.87 -9.05 2.64
CA VAL A 158 15.64 -8.43 3.72
C VAL A 158 15.35 -6.93 3.74
N ASN A 159 14.97 -6.39 4.89
CA ASN A 159 14.83 -4.95 5.05
C ASN A 159 16.24 -4.31 5.01
N PRO A 160 16.55 -3.42 4.07
CA PRO A 160 17.87 -2.87 3.91
C PRO A 160 18.31 -1.95 5.06
N GLU A 161 17.36 -1.37 5.81
CA GLU A 161 17.68 -0.49 6.95
C GLU A 161 17.95 -1.28 8.24
N THR A 162 17.26 -2.41 8.43
CA THR A 162 17.29 -3.14 9.71
C THR A 162 17.91 -4.53 9.62
N GLY A 163 18.22 -5.02 8.42
CA GLY A 163 18.68 -6.38 8.18
C GLY A 163 17.64 -7.49 8.47
N ARG A 164 16.43 -7.12 8.90
CA ARG A 164 15.40 -8.11 9.25
C ARG A 164 14.87 -8.83 8.03
N VAL A 165 14.73 -10.14 8.16
CA VAL A 165 14.20 -11.02 7.11
C VAL A 165 12.68 -11.09 7.23
N HIS A 166 11.99 -10.95 6.11
CA HIS A 166 10.53 -10.97 6.02
C HIS A 166 10.05 -11.90 4.91
N ASN A 167 8.94 -12.57 5.15
CA ASN A 167 8.22 -13.26 4.09
C ASN A 167 7.56 -12.25 3.13
N VAL A 168 7.31 -12.67 1.90
CA VAL A 168 6.49 -11.90 0.96
C VAL A 168 5.09 -11.74 1.54
N SER A 169 4.59 -10.53 1.55
CA SER A 169 3.32 -10.16 2.18
C SER A 169 2.63 -9.04 1.40
N PRO A 170 1.33 -8.78 1.65
CA PRO A 170 0.62 -7.66 1.01
C PRO A 170 1.33 -6.32 1.13
N HIS A 171 1.97 -6.05 2.27
CA HIS A 171 2.72 -4.81 2.45
C HIS A 171 3.97 -4.77 1.58
N ARG A 172 4.65 -5.90 1.42
CA ARG A 172 5.84 -5.99 0.57
C ARG A 172 5.52 -5.83 -0.91
N LEU A 173 4.35 -6.27 -1.38
CA LEU A 173 3.89 -6.00 -2.75
C LEU A 173 3.69 -4.50 -2.99
N ARG A 174 3.12 -3.79 -2.02
CA ARG A 174 3.01 -2.34 -2.07
C ARG A 174 4.38 -1.63 -2.05
N ASP A 175 5.32 -2.11 -1.23
CA ASP A 175 6.69 -1.58 -1.21
C ASP A 175 7.39 -1.80 -2.57
N CYS A 176 7.20 -2.98 -3.19
CA CYS A 176 7.72 -3.28 -4.53
C CYS A 176 7.15 -2.33 -5.59
N PHE A 177 5.83 -2.06 -5.58
CA PHE A 177 5.24 -1.06 -6.45
C PHE A 177 5.88 0.32 -6.26
N ALA A 178 6.05 0.75 -5.01
CA ALA A 178 6.60 2.06 -4.71
C ALA A 178 8.06 2.19 -5.16
N VAL A 179 8.89 1.18 -4.92
CA VAL A 179 10.28 1.15 -5.39
C VAL A 179 10.36 1.15 -6.91
N MET A 180 9.54 0.33 -7.59
CA MET A 180 9.48 0.30 -9.05
C MET A 180 9.05 1.66 -9.63
N ALA A 181 8.08 2.33 -9.00
CA ALA A 181 7.64 3.66 -9.45
C ALA A 181 8.77 4.68 -9.33
N VAL A 182 9.50 4.69 -8.21
CA VAL A 182 10.67 5.58 -8.01
C VAL A 182 11.80 5.26 -8.99
N GLN A 183 12.07 3.99 -9.27
CA GLN A 183 13.09 3.59 -10.25
C GLN A 183 12.77 4.07 -11.68
N ARG A 184 11.48 4.24 -12.02
CA ARG A 184 11.04 4.73 -13.32
C ARG A 184 10.99 6.26 -13.41
N ASP A 185 10.65 6.91 -12.31
CA ASP A 185 10.53 8.35 -12.20
C ASP A 185 10.87 8.80 -10.78
N ASP A 186 12.11 9.23 -10.57
CA ASP A 186 12.63 9.74 -9.31
C ASP A 186 12.59 11.27 -9.21
N SER A 187 11.97 11.94 -10.18
CA SER A 187 11.76 13.37 -10.16
C SER A 187 10.93 13.83 -8.97
N THR A 188 11.03 15.11 -8.62
CA THR A 188 10.21 15.69 -7.53
C THR A 188 8.72 15.50 -7.79
N ASP A 189 8.28 15.63 -9.04
CA ASP A 189 6.89 15.44 -9.45
C ASP A 189 6.49 13.96 -9.39
N GLY A 190 7.35 13.04 -9.84
CA GLY A 190 7.14 11.60 -9.72
C GLY A 190 6.96 11.15 -8.27
N ILE A 191 7.81 11.65 -7.36
CA ILE A 191 7.69 11.38 -5.91
C ILE A 191 6.39 11.94 -5.33
N ARG A 192 5.96 13.13 -5.76
CA ARG A 192 4.70 13.74 -5.33
C ARG A 192 3.50 12.94 -5.85
N MET A 193 3.50 12.52 -7.12
CA MET A 193 2.47 11.65 -7.69
C MET A 193 2.41 10.32 -6.93
N LEU A 194 3.55 9.71 -6.63
CA LEU A 194 3.60 8.48 -5.86
C LEU A 194 3.06 8.68 -4.43
N GLN A 195 3.34 9.81 -3.79
CA GLN A 195 2.77 10.15 -2.48
C GLN A 195 1.25 10.17 -2.51
N GLU A 196 0.66 10.85 -3.49
CA GLU A 196 -0.79 10.94 -3.67
C GLU A 196 -1.38 9.57 -4.03
N TRP A 197 -0.75 8.86 -4.96
CA TRP A 197 -1.14 7.50 -5.36
C TRP A 197 -1.22 6.54 -4.17
N LEU A 198 -0.20 6.55 -3.33
CA LEU A 198 -0.16 5.70 -2.13
C LEU A 198 -1.02 6.25 -0.98
N GLY A 199 -1.45 7.49 -1.03
CA GLY A 199 -2.17 8.18 0.05
C GLY A 199 -1.33 8.35 1.32
N HIS A 200 -0.07 8.72 1.16
CA HIS A 200 0.80 9.05 2.28
C HIS A 200 0.53 10.48 2.76
N ALA A 201 0.24 10.63 4.05
CA ALA A 201 -0.01 11.94 4.65
C ALA A 201 1.26 12.82 4.71
N ASN A 202 2.44 12.17 4.72
CA ASN A 202 3.74 12.83 4.80
C ASN A 202 4.64 12.33 3.67
N ILE A 203 5.26 13.25 2.94
CA ILE A 203 6.18 12.96 1.84
C ILE A 203 7.41 12.16 2.32
N GLY A 204 7.88 12.38 3.56
CA GLY A 204 8.98 11.62 4.14
C GLY A 204 8.74 10.11 4.14
N THR A 205 7.48 9.66 4.18
CA THR A 205 7.15 8.23 4.03
C THR A 205 7.41 7.73 2.62
N THR A 206 7.20 8.55 1.60
CA THR A 206 7.46 8.22 0.19
C THR A 206 8.95 8.33 -0.12
N MET A 207 9.64 9.31 0.45
CA MET A 207 11.09 9.50 0.28
C MET A 207 11.93 8.30 0.77
N ARG A 208 11.37 7.45 1.63
CA ARG A 208 12.05 6.20 2.06
C ARG A 208 12.27 5.25 0.88
N TYR A 209 11.36 5.21 -0.08
CA TYR A 209 11.50 4.37 -1.28
C TYR A 209 12.57 4.90 -2.23
N ARG A 210 12.75 6.21 -2.31
CA ARG A 210 13.83 6.85 -3.07
C ARG A 210 15.21 6.44 -2.53
N LYS A 211 15.42 6.50 -1.20
CA LYS A 211 16.67 6.07 -0.57
C LYS A 211 17.03 4.62 -0.84
N VAL A 212 16.02 3.76 -1.02
CA VAL A 212 16.20 2.32 -1.25
C VAL A 212 16.42 1.99 -2.73
N ALA A 213 15.95 2.79 -3.65
CA ALA A 213 16.21 2.64 -5.07
C ALA A 213 17.68 2.86 -5.49
N GLY A 214 18.44 3.38 -4.68
CA GLY A 214 19.73 3.63 -4.28
C GLY A 214 21.03 3.49 -5.01
N GLN A 215 21.16 3.80 -6.31
CA GLN A 215 22.44 4.20 -6.94
C GLN A 215 22.63 5.72 -6.82
N GLU A 216 21.63 6.44 -6.33
CA GLU A 216 21.49 7.90 -6.38
C GLU A 216 22.68 8.69 -5.85
N LEU A 217 23.22 8.28 -4.70
CA LEU A 217 24.30 9.05 -4.07
C LEU A 217 25.57 9.00 -4.89
N LYS A 218 25.85 7.85 -5.51
CA LYS A 218 27.01 7.65 -6.36
C LYS A 218 26.86 8.42 -7.67
N ASP A 219 25.70 8.27 -8.33
CA ASP A 219 25.40 8.96 -9.58
C ASP A 219 25.33 10.48 -9.38
N TRP A 220 24.79 10.94 -8.23
CA TRP A 220 24.79 12.35 -7.85
C TRP A 220 26.20 12.86 -7.65
N TYR A 221 27.06 12.12 -6.92
CA TYR A 221 28.44 12.50 -6.70
C TYR A 221 29.25 12.55 -8.01
N GLU A 222 29.07 11.56 -8.89
CA GLU A 222 29.73 11.54 -10.21
C GLU A 222 29.27 12.69 -11.13
N ARG A 223 28.02 13.16 -10.99
CA ARG A 223 27.54 14.37 -11.69
C ARG A 223 28.16 15.65 -11.13
N LEU A 224 28.39 15.74 -9.83
CA LEU A 224 29.04 16.90 -9.22
C LEU A 224 30.52 16.98 -9.61
N TRP A 225 31.15 15.84 -9.74
CA TRP A 225 32.59 15.72 -9.99
C TRP A 225 32.82 14.77 -11.19
N PRO A 226 32.48 15.23 -12.41
CA PRO A 226 32.74 14.41 -13.59
C PRO A 226 34.26 14.17 -13.70
N ARG A 227 34.63 12.91 -13.91
CA ARG A 227 36.03 12.57 -14.16
C ARG A 227 36.49 13.35 -15.42
N LYS A 228 37.55 14.11 -15.30
CA LYS A 228 38.18 14.76 -16.48
C LYS A 228 38.67 13.63 -17.38
N GLU A 229 38.12 13.56 -18.61
CA GLU A 229 38.73 12.76 -19.65
C GLU A 229 40.11 13.32 -19.89
N GLY A 230 41.18 12.60 -19.49
CA GLY A 230 42.53 13.01 -19.78
C GLY A 230 43.62 12.72 -18.76
N ASP A 231 43.43 11.85 -17.81
CA ASP A 231 44.54 11.43 -16.92
C ASP A 231 44.80 9.93 -17.06
N ASN A 232 45.17 9.51 -18.29
CA ASN A 232 45.88 8.27 -18.54
C ASN A 232 47.38 8.64 -18.59
N GLY A 233 48.02 8.66 -17.43
CA GLY A 233 49.44 8.61 -17.24
C GLY A 233 49.84 7.23 -16.73
#